data_c7f59c90a4706199d4f1fd5633eb13f4
#
_entry.id   c7f59c90a4706199d4f1fd5633eb13f4
#
_cell.length_a   1.000
_cell.length_b   1.000
_cell.length_c   1.000
_cell.angle_alpha   90.00
_cell.angle_beta   90.00
_cell.angle_gamma   90.00
#
_symmetry.space_group_name_H-M   'P 1'
#
loop_
_entity.id
_entity.type
_entity.pdbx_description
1 polymer ?
#
loop_
_entity_poly.entity_id
_entity_poly.type
_entity_poly.pdbx_seq_one_letter_code
_entity_poly.pdbx_strand_id
1 'polypeptide(L)'
;PLAFGEADAVFGSRMLSDGAALKGGMPLYKFIGNKILTFFQNYLLQTKFSEFHSGYRLYSTSALRTIPFHLNSNDFHFDTEIIIQLVFSGKKIRELPIPTYYGDEICHVNGIKYAFKVINTTLRASMQKYNLLFDRKYDCRNDEENYLPKFDFKSPHSLAIESVENRNFVLDVGCAGG
;
A
#
# COMPACT_ATOMS: atom_id res chain seq x y z
N PRO A 1 1.16 -15.83 -12.68
CA PRO A 1 0.99 -14.40 -13.02
C PRO A 1 2.26 -13.60 -12.82
N LEU A 2 2.97 -13.69 -11.65
CA LEU A 2 4.21 -12.94 -11.41
C LEU A 2 5.31 -13.26 -12.40
N ALA A 3 5.55 -14.54 -12.67
CA ALA A 3 6.60 -14.99 -13.59
C ALA A 3 6.39 -14.52 -15.04
N PHE A 4 5.16 -14.22 -15.42
CA PHE A 4 4.80 -13.77 -16.76
C PHE A 4 4.56 -12.25 -16.84
N GLY A 5 4.86 -11.51 -15.78
CA GLY A 5 4.64 -10.06 -15.74
C GLY A 5 3.17 -9.60 -15.77
N GLU A 6 2.22 -10.50 -15.52
CA GLU A 6 0.79 -10.19 -15.54
C GLU A 6 0.30 -9.47 -14.28
N ALA A 7 1.06 -9.58 -13.18
CA ALA A 7 0.78 -8.95 -11.90
C ALA A 7 2.08 -8.59 -11.18
N ASP A 8 2.04 -7.55 -10.37
CA ASP A 8 3.11 -7.10 -9.48
C ASP A 8 3.05 -7.79 -8.12
N ALA A 9 1.84 -8.17 -7.70
CA ALA A 9 1.60 -8.95 -6.49
C ALA A 9 0.46 -9.94 -6.70
N VAL A 10 0.52 -11.06 -5.96
CA VAL A 10 -0.52 -12.10 -5.96
C VAL A 10 -0.88 -12.41 -4.51
N PHE A 11 -2.17 -12.28 -4.19
CA PHE A 11 -2.71 -12.54 -2.86
C PHE A 11 -3.56 -13.81 -2.88
N GLY A 12 -3.30 -14.69 -1.94
CA GLY A 12 -4.17 -15.82 -1.69
C GLY A 12 -5.41 -15.36 -0.92
N SER A 13 -6.59 -15.67 -1.42
CA SER A 13 -7.85 -15.34 -0.75
C SER A 13 -8.64 -16.59 -0.39
N ARG A 14 -9.07 -16.63 0.85
CA ARG A 14 -9.99 -17.68 1.38
C ARG A 14 -11.45 -17.33 1.08
N MET A 15 -11.71 -16.07 0.73
CA MET A 15 -13.05 -15.51 0.50
C MET A 15 -13.44 -15.46 -0.98
N LEU A 16 -12.53 -15.76 -1.89
CA LEU A 16 -12.76 -15.70 -3.33
C LEU A 16 -13.70 -16.82 -3.82
N SER A 17 -13.61 -18.00 -3.20
CA SER A 17 -14.53 -19.11 -3.47
C SER A 17 -15.69 -19.11 -2.47
N ASP A 18 -16.91 -19.13 -2.96
CA ASP A 18 -18.10 -19.06 -2.12
C ASP A 18 -18.17 -20.19 -1.07
N GLY A 19 -18.23 -19.77 0.19
CA GLY A 19 -18.34 -20.66 1.33
C GLY A 19 -17.10 -21.49 1.66
N ALA A 20 -16.00 -21.38 0.90
CA ALA A 20 -14.79 -22.17 1.13
C ALA A 20 -14.16 -21.89 2.50
N ALA A 21 -14.17 -20.65 2.94
CA ALA A 21 -13.66 -20.28 4.25
C ALA A 21 -14.43 -20.95 5.41
N LEU A 22 -15.75 -20.97 5.35
CA LEU A 22 -16.60 -21.62 6.36
C LEU A 22 -16.50 -23.13 6.30
N LYS A 23 -16.47 -23.71 5.10
CA LYS A 23 -16.25 -25.16 4.90
C LYS A 23 -14.89 -25.62 5.44
N GLY A 24 -13.89 -24.75 5.37
CA GLY A 24 -12.56 -24.96 5.94
C GLY A 24 -12.45 -24.73 7.46
N GLY A 25 -13.58 -24.55 8.16
CA GLY A 25 -13.64 -24.42 9.62
C GLY A 25 -13.39 -23.02 10.14
N MET A 26 -13.44 -21.97 9.30
CA MET A 26 -13.30 -20.59 9.80
C MET A 26 -14.44 -20.25 10.75
N PRO A 27 -14.14 -19.80 11.99
CA PRO A 27 -15.16 -19.36 12.93
C PRO A 27 -16.01 -18.21 12.36
N LEU A 28 -17.32 -18.27 12.57
CA LEU A 28 -18.27 -17.31 11.97
C LEU A 28 -17.94 -15.85 12.32
N TYR A 29 -17.51 -15.56 13.56
CA TYR A 29 -17.15 -14.22 13.98
C TYR A 29 -15.90 -13.69 13.22
N LYS A 30 -14.94 -14.58 12.91
CA LYS A 30 -13.76 -14.21 12.08
C LYS A 30 -14.17 -13.96 10.64
N PHE A 31 -15.08 -14.76 10.11
CA PHE A 31 -15.62 -14.59 8.76
C PHE A 31 -16.33 -13.24 8.62
N ILE A 32 -17.25 -12.94 9.54
CA ILE A 32 -18.00 -11.67 9.55
C ILE A 32 -17.05 -10.49 9.75
N GLY A 33 -16.16 -10.55 10.73
CA GLY A 33 -15.18 -9.50 11.00
C GLY A 33 -14.28 -9.22 9.79
N ASN A 34 -13.80 -10.26 9.10
CA ASN A 34 -13.03 -10.14 7.88
C ASN A 34 -13.83 -9.43 6.77
N LYS A 35 -15.07 -9.84 6.55
CA LYS A 35 -15.95 -9.20 5.54
C LYS A 35 -16.20 -7.71 5.83
N ILE A 36 -16.45 -7.36 7.09
CA ILE A 36 -16.67 -5.96 7.50
C ILE A 36 -15.41 -5.13 7.28
N LEU A 37 -14.24 -5.61 7.73
CA LEU A 37 -12.98 -4.90 7.55
C LEU A 37 -12.61 -4.78 6.06
N THR A 38 -12.76 -5.85 5.29
CA THR A 38 -12.52 -5.85 3.84
C THR A 38 -13.43 -4.85 3.12
N PHE A 39 -14.72 -4.81 3.47
CA PHE A 39 -15.66 -3.83 2.90
C PHE A 39 -15.20 -2.40 3.20
N PHE A 40 -14.86 -2.11 4.44
CA PHE A 40 -14.38 -0.79 4.87
C PHE A 40 -13.10 -0.37 4.13
N GLN A 41 -12.12 -1.28 4.02
CA GLN A 41 -10.87 -1.04 3.31
C GLN A 41 -11.11 -0.80 1.81
N ASN A 42 -11.92 -1.64 1.16
CA ASN A 42 -12.29 -1.46 -0.24
C ASN A 42 -12.94 -0.12 -0.49
N TYR A 43 -13.87 0.30 0.39
CA TYR A 43 -14.55 1.59 0.27
C TYR A 43 -13.56 2.76 0.34
N LEU A 44 -12.68 2.79 1.34
CA LEU A 44 -11.73 3.88 1.54
C LEU A 44 -10.60 3.89 0.49
N LEU A 45 -10.10 2.73 0.10
CA LEU A 45 -9.01 2.61 -0.86
C LEU A 45 -9.48 2.56 -2.31
N GLN A 46 -10.80 2.48 -2.53
CA GLN A 46 -11.42 2.35 -3.87
C GLN A 46 -10.91 1.10 -4.61
N THR A 47 -10.83 -0.01 -3.90
CA THR A 47 -10.41 -1.31 -4.41
C THR A 47 -11.58 -2.30 -4.40
N LYS A 48 -11.36 -3.52 -4.92
CA LYS A 48 -12.38 -4.57 -5.00
C LYS A 48 -11.80 -5.93 -4.60
N PHE A 49 -10.95 -5.97 -3.58
CA PHE A 49 -10.40 -7.22 -3.08
C PHE A 49 -11.45 -8.04 -2.33
N SER A 50 -11.35 -9.36 -2.48
CA SER A 50 -12.20 -10.29 -1.75
C SER A 50 -11.77 -10.44 -0.28
N GLU A 51 -10.46 -10.26 -0.01
CA GLU A 51 -9.89 -10.38 1.32
C GLU A 51 -8.59 -9.56 1.48
N PHE A 52 -8.47 -8.82 2.60
CA PHE A 52 -7.23 -8.12 2.99
C PHE A 52 -6.41 -8.86 4.06
N HIS A 53 -6.97 -9.90 4.69
CA HIS A 53 -6.44 -10.45 5.93
C HIS A 53 -5.89 -11.89 5.79
N SER A 54 -5.57 -12.30 4.55
CA SER A 54 -4.84 -13.52 4.28
C SER A 54 -3.34 -13.27 4.41
N GLY A 55 -2.60 -14.19 5.02
CA GLY A 55 -1.14 -14.15 5.14
C GLY A 55 -0.40 -14.69 3.92
N TYR A 56 -1.07 -15.31 2.95
CA TYR A 56 -0.41 -15.88 1.77
C TYR A 56 -0.29 -14.85 0.66
N ARG A 57 0.92 -14.32 0.48
CA ARG A 57 1.17 -13.24 -0.48
C ARG A 57 2.51 -13.41 -1.17
N LEU A 58 2.54 -13.08 -2.44
CA LEU A 58 3.72 -13.07 -3.28
C LEU A 58 3.87 -11.69 -3.91
N TYR A 59 5.07 -11.17 -3.92
CA TYR A 59 5.39 -9.86 -4.49
C TYR A 59 6.51 -9.98 -5.50
N SER A 60 6.45 -9.22 -6.58
CA SER A 60 7.62 -9.04 -7.43
C SER A 60 8.66 -8.16 -6.73
N THR A 61 9.92 -8.49 -6.87
CA THR A 61 11.01 -7.68 -6.28
C THR A 61 11.08 -6.29 -6.90
N SER A 62 10.69 -6.16 -8.17
CA SER A 62 10.58 -4.87 -8.85
C SER A 62 9.52 -3.97 -8.20
N ALA A 63 8.33 -4.51 -7.89
CA ALA A 63 7.29 -3.76 -7.21
C ALA A 63 7.70 -3.34 -5.79
N LEU A 64 8.36 -4.23 -5.04
CA LEU A 64 8.82 -3.92 -3.69
C LEU A 64 9.87 -2.79 -3.68
N ARG A 65 10.72 -2.70 -4.69
CA ARG A 65 11.73 -1.64 -4.81
C ARG A 65 11.14 -0.25 -5.07
N THR A 66 9.91 -0.17 -5.56
CA THR A 66 9.24 1.09 -5.88
C THR A 66 8.37 1.63 -4.74
N ILE A 67 8.25 0.92 -3.64
CA ILE A 67 7.45 1.32 -2.49
C ILE A 67 8.32 1.42 -1.23
N PRO A 68 8.05 2.35 -0.32
CA PRO A 68 8.84 2.52 0.90
C PRO A 68 8.44 1.51 1.99
N PHE A 69 8.42 0.20 1.67
CA PHE A 69 7.96 -0.83 2.60
C PHE A 69 8.82 -0.93 3.88
N HIS A 70 10.06 -0.44 3.85
CA HIS A 70 10.95 -0.36 5.01
C HIS A 70 10.45 0.61 6.10
N LEU A 71 9.49 1.51 5.77
CA LEU A 71 8.84 2.41 6.72
C LEU A 71 7.62 1.78 7.40
N ASN A 72 7.24 0.57 7.01
CA ASN A 72 6.12 -0.13 7.57
C ASN A 72 6.38 -0.61 9.00
N SER A 73 5.31 -0.80 9.77
CA SER A 73 5.39 -1.27 11.13
C SER A 73 5.85 -2.73 11.22
N ASN A 74 6.51 -3.10 12.30
CA ASN A 74 6.86 -4.49 12.62
C ASN A 74 5.72 -5.19 13.41
N ASP A 75 4.46 -5.00 12.99
CA ASP A 75 3.30 -5.52 13.67
C ASP A 75 2.36 -6.23 12.66
N PHE A 76 1.34 -6.94 13.13
CA PHE A 76 0.41 -7.71 12.30
C PHE A 76 -0.31 -6.91 11.21
N HIS A 77 -0.44 -5.60 11.35
CA HIS A 77 -1.04 -4.75 10.31
C HIS A 77 -0.06 -4.31 9.21
N PHE A 78 1.22 -4.74 9.25
CA PHE A 78 2.20 -4.59 8.17
C PHE A 78 1.61 -4.96 6.81
N ASP A 79 0.84 -6.04 6.79
CA ASP A 79 0.16 -6.53 5.59
C ASP A 79 -0.80 -5.50 4.98
N THR A 80 -1.52 -4.76 5.81
CA THR A 80 -2.40 -3.67 5.36
C THR A 80 -1.59 -2.51 4.79
N GLU A 81 -0.48 -2.15 5.43
CA GLU A 81 0.37 -1.05 5.00
C GLU A 81 0.98 -1.32 3.62
N ILE A 82 1.53 -2.51 3.40
CA ILE A 82 2.13 -2.86 2.11
C ILE A 82 1.08 -2.95 0.97
N ILE A 83 -0.14 -3.41 1.26
CA ILE A 83 -1.23 -3.40 0.28
C ILE A 83 -1.56 -1.96 -0.12
N ILE A 84 -1.69 -1.05 0.84
CA ILE A 84 -1.98 0.36 0.59
C ILE A 84 -0.90 0.98 -0.29
N GLN A 85 0.38 0.73 0.01
CA GLN A 85 1.51 1.22 -0.78
C GLN A 85 1.46 0.72 -2.22
N LEU A 86 1.17 -0.57 -2.44
CA LEU A 86 1.03 -1.15 -3.78
C LEU A 86 -0.15 -0.54 -4.54
N VAL A 87 -1.29 -0.33 -3.87
CA VAL A 87 -2.48 0.30 -4.46
C VAL A 87 -2.17 1.75 -4.85
N PHE A 88 -1.51 2.52 -3.97
CA PHE A 88 -1.18 3.92 -4.24
C PHE A 88 -0.12 4.09 -5.34
N SER A 89 0.77 3.09 -5.49
CA SER A 89 1.74 3.02 -6.59
C SER A 89 1.15 2.48 -7.90
N GLY A 90 -0.16 2.26 -7.98
CA GLY A 90 -0.82 1.75 -9.19
C GLY A 90 -0.40 0.34 -9.59
N LYS A 91 0.14 -0.48 -8.66
CA LYS A 91 0.61 -1.83 -8.96
C LYS A 91 -0.55 -2.78 -9.24
N LYS A 92 -0.33 -3.71 -10.16
CA LYS A 92 -1.31 -4.73 -10.54
C LYS A 92 -1.32 -5.86 -9.53
N ILE A 93 -2.42 -6.00 -8.80
CA ILE A 93 -2.62 -7.03 -7.79
C ILE A 93 -3.66 -8.03 -8.31
N ARG A 94 -3.35 -9.32 -8.22
CA ARG A 94 -4.29 -10.41 -8.51
C ARG A 94 -4.57 -11.23 -7.28
N GLU A 95 -5.80 -11.70 -7.14
CA GLU A 95 -6.20 -12.64 -6.11
C GLU A 95 -6.32 -14.06 -6.70
N LEU A 96 -5.90 -15.05 -5.94
CA LEU A 96 -6.07 -16.47 -6.25
C LEU A 96 -6.76 -17.17 -5.07
N PRO A 97 -7.69 -18.09 -5.34
CA PRO A 97 -8.32 -18.85 -4.27
C PRO A 97 -7.29 -19.77 -3.60
N ILE A 98 -7.29 -19.78 -2.28
CA ILE A 98 -6.49 -20.70 -1.48
C ILE A 98 -7.40 -21.57 -0.61
N PRO A 99 -7.01 -22.82 -0.35
CA PRO A 99 -7.74 -23.68 0.57
C PRO A 99 -7.67 -23.08 1.99
N THR A 100 -8.73 -23.29 2.75
CA THR A 100 -8.83 -22.89 4.14
C THR A 100 -8.87 -24.12 5.00
N TYR A 101 -8.03 -24.17 6.01
CA TYR A 101 -8.09 -25.17 7.06
C TYR A 101 -7.87 -24.47 8.41
N TYR A 102 -8.83 -24.63 9.31
CA TYR A 102 -8.74 -24.21 10.70
C TYR A 102 -8.75 -25.46 11.57
N GLY A 103 -7.59 -25.82 12.08
CA GLY A 103 -7.40 -26.91 13.05
C GLY A 103 -7.26 -26.36 14.47
N ASP A 104 -6.47 -27.04 15.30
CA ASP A 104 -6.21 -26.68 16.69
C ASP A 104 -5.18 -25.55 16.85
N GLU A 105 -4.99 -24.73 15.83
CA GLU A 105 -4.01 -23.66 15.83
C GLU A 105 -4.40 -22.53 16.79
N ILE A 106 -3.48 -22.15 17.68
CA ILE A 106 -3.65 -21.04 18.62
C ILE A 106 -3.45 -19.72 17.88
N CYS A 107 -4.51 -18.93 17.80
CA CYS A 107 -4.41 -17.58 17.24
C CYS A 107 -3.92 -16.59 18.30
N HIS A 108 -2.66 -16.16 18.19
CA HIS A 108 -2.05 -15.18 19.10
C HIS A 108 -2.47 -13.72 18.85
N VAL A 109 -3.24 -13.46 17.82
CA VAL A 109 -3.66 -12.10 17.45
C VAL A 109 -4.92 -11.69 18.19
N ASN A 110 -4.85 -10.61 18.95
CA ASN A 110 -6.04 -9.97 19.49
C ASN A 110 -6.83 -9.29 18.35
N GLY A 111 -7.93 -9.91 17.94
CA GLY A 111 -8.70 -9.48 16.76
C GLY A 111 -9.24 -8.05 16.87
N ILE A 112 -9.66 -7.59 18.07
CA ILE A 112 -10.18 -6.23 18.28
C ILE A 112 -9.06 -5.20 18.12
N LYS A 113 -7.91 -5.43 18.76
CA LYS A 113 -6.74 -4.55 18.67
C LYS A 113 -6.22 -4.49 17.22
N TYR A 114 -6.20 -5.64 16.55
CA TYR A 114 -5.84 -5.72 15.13
C TYR A 114 -6.81 -4.92 14.25
N ALA A 115 -8.11 -5.12 14.40
CA ALA A 115 -9.13 -4.39 13.65
C ALA A 115 -9.00 -2.88 13.82
N PHE A 116 -8.78 -2.40 15.06
CA PHE A 116 -8.57 -0.97 15.32
C PHE A 116 -7.33 -0.43 14.59
N LYS A 117 -6.22 -1.17 14.61
CA LYS A 117 -4.99 -0.78 13.89
C LYS A 117 -5.22 -0.72 12.38
N VAL A 118 -5.88 -1.73 11.81
CA VAL A 118 -6.23 -1.78 10.38
C VAL A 118 -7.10 -0.58 9.98
N ILE A 119 -8.14 -0.29 10.75
CA ILE A 119 -9.03 0.85 10.51
C ILE A 119 -8.25 2.16 10.56
N ASN A 120 -7.46 2.39 11.61
CA ASN A 120 -6.68 3.62 11.76
C ASN A 120 -5.66 3.79 10.62
N THR A 121 -4.94 2.72 10.26
CA THR A 121 -3.99 2.72 9.15
C THR A 121 -4.66 3.07 7.81
N THR A 122 -5.81 2.43 7.53
CA THR A 122 -6.56 2.67 6.30
C THR A 122 -7.14 4.09 6.23
N LEU A 123 -7.65 4.62 7.36
CA LEU A 123 -8.13 6.00 7.45
C LEU A 123 -7.01 7.01 7.19
N ARG A 124 -5.85 6.86 7.85
CA ARG A 124 -4.71 7.76 7.66
C ARG A 124 -4.25 7.77 6.21
N ALA A 125 -4.12 6.61 5.60
CA ALA A 125 -3.77 6.49 4.19
C ALA A 125 -4.83 7.15 3.27
N SER A 126 -6.11 6.94 3.56
CA SER A 126 -7.19 7.58 2.81
C SER A 126 -7.15 9.11 2.94
N MET A 127 -6.87 9.64 4.14
CA MET A 127 -6.72 11.10 4.35
C MET A 127 -5.56 11.68 3.54
N GLN A 128 -4.46 10.94 3.39
CA GLN A 128 -3.36 11.35 2.52
C GLN A 128 -3.77 11.42 1.06
N LYS A 129 -4.57 10.45 0.57
CA LYS A 129 -5.10 10.47 -0.79
C LYS A 129 -5.86 11.76 -1.12
N TYR A 130 -6.51 12.36 -0.12
CA TYR A 130 -7.22 13.63 -0.23
C TYR A 130 -6.39 14.86 0.20
N ASN A 131 -5.08 14.71 0.39
CA ASN A 131 -4.15 15.76 0.84
C ASN A 131 -4.53 16.40 2.21
N LEU A 132 -5.27 15.68 3.05
CA LEU A 132 -5.64 16.12 4.40
C LEU A 132 -4.57 15.80 5.45
N LEU A 133 -3.75 14.78 5.19
CA LEU A 133 -2.66 14.35 6.05
C LEU A 133 -1.50 13.90 5.17
N PHE A 134 -0.25 14.15 5.59
CA PHE A 134 0.93 13.62 4.94
C PHE A 134 1.61 12.58 5.83
N ASP A 135 1.87 11.39 5.28
CA ASP A 135 2.67 10.35 5.90
C ASP A 135 3.62 9.79 4.83
N ARG A 136 4.92 9.97 5.04
CA ARG A 136 5.97 9.53 4.11
C ARG A 136 5.84 8.05 3.72
N LYS A 137 5.28 7.22 4.60
CA LYS A 137 5.01 5.81 4.35
C LYS A 137 4.11 5.58 3.14
N TYR A 138 3.16 6.46 2.90
CA TYR A 138 2.18 6.35 1.81
C TYR A 138 2.46 7.31 0.65
N ASP A 139 3.60 7.98 0.68
CA ASP A 139 4.07 8.76 -0.45
C ASP A 139 4.73 7.81 -1.46
N CYS A 140 3.88 7.16 -2.23
CA CYS A 140 4.23 6.17 -3.24
C CYS A 140 4.05 6.72 -4.66
N ARG A 141 3.94 8.04 -4.81
CA ARG A 141 3.90 8.66 -6.12
C ARG A 141 5.29 8.51 -6.73
N ASN A 142 5.33 7.97 -7.94
CA ASN A 142 6.52 8.08 -8.76
C ASN A 142 6.60 9.55 -9.19
N ASP A 143 7.36 10.36 -8.45
CA ASP A 143 7.68 11.74 -8.82
C ASP A 143 8.57 11.81 -10.07
N GLU A 144 8.61 10.75 -10.88
CA GLU A 144 9.12 10.76 -12.25
C GLU A 144 8.17 11.45 -13.25
N GLU A 145 7.05 12.02 -12.83
CA GLU A 145 6.43 13.09 -13.60
C GLU A 145 7.33 14.31 -13.46
N ASN A 146 8.38 14.24 -14.24
CA ASN A 146 9.36 15.23 -14.61
C ASN A 146 8.89 16.66 -14.33
N TYR A 147 9.16 17.16 -13.14
CA TYR A 147 9.24 18.59 -12.95
C TYR A 147 10.49 19.07 -13.71
N LEU A 148 10.34 19.25 -15.03
CA LEU A 148 11.41 19.79 -15.85
C LEU A 148 11.60 21.26 -15.46
N PRO A 149 12.83 21.65 -15.07
CA PRO A 149 13.12 23.05 -14.80
C PRO A 149 12.75 23.90 -16.02
N LYS A 150 12.01 24.99 -15.79
CA LYS A 150 11.52 25.86 -16.86
C LYS A 150 12.58 26.89 -17.18
N PHE A 151 13.42 26.61 -18.18
CA PHE A 151 14.52 27.53 -18.61
C PHE A 151 14.16 28.35 -19.86
N ASP A 152 13.07 28.05 -20.57
CA ASP A 152 12.66 28.67 -21.82
C ASP A 152 12.17 30.14 -21.66
N PHE A 153 11.97 30.57 -20.44
CA PHE A 153 11.58 31.94 -20.10
C PHE A 153 12.13 32.31 -18.71
N LYS A 154 12.09 33.60 -18.34
CA LYS A 154 12.48 34.06 -17.00
C LYS A 154 11.56 33.46 -15.92
N SER A 155 11.95 32.30 -15.46
CA SER A 155 11.30 31.54 -14.39
C SER A 155 12.04 31.73 -13.08
N PRO A 156 11.45 31.38 -11.91
CA PRO A 156 12.19 31.34 -10.65
C PRO A 156 13.46 30.48 -10.72
N HIS A 157 13.46 29.39 -11.52
CA HIS A 157 14.62 28.51 -11.69
C HIS A 157 15.75 29.23 -12.44
N SER A 158 15.45 29.89 -13.59
CA SER A 158 16.47 30.63 -14.35
C SER A 158 17.03 31.80 -13.56
N LEU A 159 16.18 32.52 -12.81
CA LEU A 159 16.62 33.62 -11.95
C LEU A 159 17.50 33.14 -10.78
N ALA A 160 17.16 32.00 -10.17
CA ALA A 160 17.95 31.41 -9.11
C ALA A 160 19.35 31.02 -9.60
N ILE A 161 19.45 30.39 -10.79
CA ILE A 161 20.73 30.01 -11.40
C ILE A 161 21.54 31.25 -11.80
N GLU A 162 20.91 32.27 -12.42
CA GLU A 162 21.57 33.51 -12.80
C GLU A 162 22.13 34.27 -11.59
N SER A 163 21.50 34.13 -10.41
CA SER A 163 21.93 34.82 -9.19
C SER A 163 23.11 34.15 -8.48
N VAL A 164 23.49 32.95 -8.90
CA VAL A 164 24.61 32.19 -8.31
C VAL A 164 25.86 32.40 -9.12
N GLU A 165 26.93 32.93 -8.51
CA GLU A 165 28.23 33.08 -9.15
C GLU A 165 28.94 31.72 -9.33
N ASN A 166 29.74 31.60 -10.39
CA ASN A 166 30.58 30.43 -10.64
C ASN A 166 31.50 30.14 -9.44
N ARG A 167 31.54 28.86 -9.01
CA ARG A 167 32.36 28.31 -7.91
C ARG A 167 31.83 28.52 -6.51
N ASN A 168 30.58 28.93 -6.33
CA ASN A 168 29.92 28.94 -5.03
C ASN A 168 29.38 27.54 -4.68
N PHE A 169 29.41 27.22 -3.38
CA PHE A 169 28.67 26.07 -2.86
C PHE A 169 27.22 26.51 -2.61
N VAL A 170 26.30 25.82 -3.24
CA VAL A 170 24.86 26.13 -3.13
C VAL A 170 24.15 24.99 -2.47
N LEU A 171 23.31 25.29 -1.49
CA LEU A 171 22.36 24.35 -0.92
C LEU A 171 20.96 24.77 -1.38
N ASP A 172 20.36 23.97 -2.25
CA ASP A 172 18.96 24.13 -2.62
C ASP A 172 18.09 23.32 -1.66
N VAL A 173 17.18 24.01 -0.96
CA VAL A 173 16.24 23.41 0.01
C VAL A 173 14.86 23.42 -0.58
N GLY A 174 14.35 22.23 -0.92
CA GLY A 174 13.00 22.08 -1.49
C GLY A 174 12.98 21.86 -3.00
N CYS A 175 14.12 21.53 -3.60
CA CYS A 175 14.19 21.11 -4.99
C CYS A 175 13.39 19.80 -5.20
N ALA A 176 12.44 19.81 -6.12
CA ALA A 176 11.56 18.66 -6.41
C ALA A 176 12.23 17.57 -7.25
N GLY A 177 13.30 17.90 -7.98
CA GLY A 177 13.99 16.99 -8.91
C GLY A 177 15.48 16.84 -8.68
N GLY A 178 16.04 17.39 -7.61
CA GLY A 178 17.47 17.30 -7.25
C GLY A 178 18.34 18.30 -7.97
#